data_77589560eeafc8b6a9de9e18f24c3505
#
_entry.id   77589560eeafc8b6a9de9e18f24c3505
#
_cell.length_a   1.000
_cell.length_b   1.000
_cell.length_c   1.000
_cell.angle_alpha   90.00
_cell.angle_beta   90.00
_cell.angle_gamma   90.00
#
_symmetry.space_group_name_H-M   'P 1'
#
loop_
_entity.id
_entity.type
_entity.pdbx_description
1 polymer ?
#
loop_
_entity_poly.entity_id
_entity_poly.type
_entity_poly.pdbx_seq_one_letter_code
_entity_poly.pdbx_strand_id
1 'polypeptide(L)'
;MLNKILVAVLLFLILFVGITTVAVKKRPPQKTIVTAQGYSETDNTVYSAYKKIGKLRTVTASDQQNKRGVTIIIQPYFAYTAEDTEFYEELSRKNPEIKNIIIDYFKAYTKNQLISMGEITIKNDLLQKINEQLVLNKIQNIYFSEFTYLE
;
A
#
# COMPACT_ATOMS: atom_id res chain seq x y z
N MET A 1 52.21 26.07 -24.31
CA MET A 1 50.94 25.55 -24.88
C MET A 1 50.16 24.70 -23.85
N LEU A 2 50.80 23.93 -23.02
CA LEU A 2 50.18 23.06 -22.01
C LEU A 2 49.27 23.79 -21.02
N ASN A 3 49.67 24.98 -20.52
CA ASN A 3 48.85 25.76 -19.58
C ASN A 3 47.53 26.27 -20.16
N LYS A 4 47.46 26.55 -21.47
CA LYS A 4 46.22 27.05 -22.10
C LYS A 4 45.19 25.90 -22.25
N ILE A 5 45.68 24.68 -22.50
CA ILE A 5 44.84 23.48 -22.60
C ILE A 5 44.27 23.13 -21.21
N LEU A 6 45.11 23.22 -20.17
CA LEU A 6 44.71 22.93 -18.79
C LEU A 6 43.61 23.88 -18.32
N VAL A 7 43.71 25.17 -18.62
CA VAL A 7 42.69 26.20 -18.28
C VAL A 7 41.41 25.94 -19.03
N ALA A 8 41.47 25.56 -20.32
CA ALA A 8 40.26 25.23 -21.11
C ALA A 8 39.53 24.02 -20.54
N VAL A 9 40.23 22.97 -20.13
CA VAL A 9 39.63 21.76 -19.52
C VAL A 9 38.98 22.10 -18.18
N LEU A 10 39.64 22.94 -17.37
CA LEU A 10 39.09 23.37 -16.07
C LEU A 10 37.82 24.19 -16.23
N LEU A 11 37.78 25.12 -17.20
CA LEU A 11 36.59 25.90 -17.52
C LEU A 11 35.41 25.01 -18.01
N PHE A 12 35.73 24.00 -18.82
CA PHE A 12 34.72 23.05 -19.33
C PHE A 12 34.12 22.21 -18.19
N LEU A 13 34.95 21.76 -17.23
CA LEU A 13 34.51 21.02 -16.05
C LEU A 13 33.60 21.88 -15.16
N ILE A 14 33.93 23.16 -14.94
CA ILE A 14 33.10 24.07 -14.15
C ILE A 14 31.75 24.31 -14.82
N LEU A 15 31.74 24.48 -16.14
CA LEU A 15 30.50 24.64 -16.93
C LEU A 15 29.61 23.40 -16.87
N PHE A 16 30.23 22.22 -16.95
CA PHE A 16 29.50 20.94 -16.89
C PHE A 16 28.86 20.70 -15.52
N VAL A 17 29.57 20.99 -14.44
CA VAL A 17 29.05 20.92 -13.05
C VAL A 17 27.94 21.95 -12.84
N GLY A 18 28.07 23.15 -13.39
CA GLY A 18 27.04 24.21 -13.30
C GLY A 18 25.73 23.81 -14.00
N ILE A 19 25.80 23.19 -15.17
CA ILE A 19 24.61 22.75 -15.93
C ILE A 19 23.89 21.61 -15.21
N THR A 20 24.63 20.64 -14.64
CA THR A 20 24.03 19.51 -13.91
C THR A 20 23.33 19.96 -12.62
N THR A 21 23.90 20.94 -11.89
CA THR A 21 23.30 21.48 -10.66
C THR A 21 22.00 22.27 -10.94
N VAL A 22 21.92 23.01 -12.04
CA VAL A 22 20.70 23.74 -12.42
C VAL A 22 19.61 22.82 -12.91
N ALA A 23 19.95 21.73 -13.62
CA ALA A 23 19.00 20.74 -14.08
C ALA A 23 18.36 19.96 -12.92
N VAL A 24 19.12 19.65 -11.86
CA VAL A 24 18.61 18.97 -10.66
C VAL A 24 17.70 19.88 -9.82
N LYS A 25 17.97 21.22 -9.78
CA LYS A 25 17.17 22.15 -8.98
C LYS A 25 15.79 22.50 -9.57
N LYS A 26 15.52 22.14 -10.84
CA LYS A 26 14.22 22.37 -11.49
C LYS A 26 13.27 21.18 -11.46
N ARG A 27 13.64 20.07 -10.82
CA ARG A 27 12.70 18.98 -10.60
C ARG A 27 11.87 19.26 -9.35
N PRO A 28 10.53 19.32 -9.45
CA PRO A 28 9.69 19.38 -8.26
C PRO A 28 9.94 18.13 -7.41
N PRO A 29 9.81 18.20 -6.07
CA PRO A 29 10.02 17.05 -5.22
C PRO A 29 8.99 15.97 -5.59
N GLN A 30 9.45 14.94 -6.28
CA GLN A 30 8.68 13.71 -6.40
C GLN A 30 8.54 13.14 -4.99
N LYS A 31 7.31 13.11 -4.49
CA LYS A 31 6.97 12.28 -3.35
C LYS A 31 7.29 10.84 -3.72
N THR A 32 8.45 10.37 -3.29
CA THR A 32 8.82 8.96 -3.38
C THR A 32 7.88 8.19 -2.45
N ILE A 33 6.81 7.67 -3.00
CA ILE A 33 6.07 6.58 -2.36
C ILE A 33 6.99 5.39 -2.51
N VAL A 34 7.58 4.95 -1.41
CA VAL A 34 8.36 3.71 -1.35
C VAL A 34 7.38 2.57 -1.61
N THR A 35 7.27 2.18 -2.88
CA THR A 35 6.60 0.96 -3.28
C THR A 35 7.62 -0.16 -3.13
N ALA A 36 7.44 -1.01 -2.16
CA ALA A 36 8.13 -2.28 -2.13
C ALA A 36 7.72 -3.09 -3.37
N GLN A 37 8.74 -3.45 -4.17
CA GLN A 37 8.73 -4.30 -5.35
C GLN A 37 8.25 -3.69 -6.68
N GLY A 38 9.24 -3.40 -7.48
CA GLY A 38 9.43 -3.39 -8.90
C GLY A 38 8.21 -3.57 -9.82
N TYR A 39 7.55 -2.46 -10.15
CA TYR A 39 6.92 -2.29 -11.44
C TYR A 39 7.29 -0.90 -11.95
N SER A 40 8.11 -0.88 -13.02
CA SER A 40 8.32 0.29 -13.84
C SER A 40 7.12 0.37 -14.81
N GLU A 41 6.08 1.08 -14.41
CA GLU A 41 5.07 1.57 -15.34
C GLU A 41 5.04 3.10 -15.22
N THR A 42 5.40 3.74 -16.31
CA THR A 42 5.10 5.15 -16.60
C THR A 42 3.61 5.27 -16.94
N ASP A 43 2.76 4.94 -15.97
CA ASP A 43 1.35 5.23 -16.04
C ASP A 43 1.08 6.43 -15.13
N ASN A 44 0.58 7.53 -15.72
CA ASN A 44 0.18 8.74 -14.99
C ASN A 44 -1.13 8.52 -14.20
N THR A 45 -1.49 7.29 -13.90
CA THR A 45 -2.69 6.94 -13.14
C THR A 45 -2.59 7.47 -11.72
N VAL A 46 -3.47 8.41 -11.37
CA VAL A 46 -3.57 8.94 -10.01
C VAL A 46 -4.38 7.96 -9.17
N TYR A 47 -3.81 7.52 -8.06
CA TYR A 47 -4.49 6.65 -7.12
C TYR A 47 -4.99 7.42 -5.90
N SER A 48 -6.17 7.06 -5.44
CA SER A 48 -6.77 7.49 -4.18
C SER A 48 -6.89 6.33 -3.21
N ALA A 49 -6.99 6.64 -1.90
CA ALA A 49 -7.15 5.63 -0.86
C ALA A 49 -8.59 5.55 -0.37
N TYR A 50 -9.22 4.40 -0.53
CA TYR A 50 -10.53 4.10 0.06
C TYR A 50 -10.35 3.70 1.53
N LYS A 51 -10.66 4.62 2.46
CA LYS A 51 -10.50 4.46 3.91
C LYS A 51 -11.82 4.26 4.67
N LYS A 52 -12.97 4.18 3.97
CA LYS A 52 -14.30 4.09 4.62
C LYS A 52 -14.56 2.77 5.34
N ILE A 53 -13.70 1.76 5.18
CA ILE A 53 -13.75 0.55 6.00
C ILE A 53 -13.61 0.92 7.48
N GLY A 54 -12.68 1.84 7.81
CA GLY A 54 -12.44 2.28 9.17
C GLY A 54 -11.74 1.24 10.03
N LYS A 55 -11.72 1.49 11.34
CA LYS A 55 -11.12 0.60 12.33
C LYS A 55 -12.09 -0.53 12.65
N LEU A 56 -11.62 -1.77 12.55
CA LEU A 56 -12.34 -2.99 12.88
C LEU A 56 -11.72 -3.61 14.13
N ARG A 57 -12.58 -4.15 15.00
CA ARG A 57 -12.16 -4.92 16.16
C ARG A 57 -12.88 -6.26 16.15
N THR A 58 -12.12 -7.34 16.27
CA THR A 58 -12.67 -8.70 16.35
C THR A 58 -11.82 -9.57 17.27
N VAL A 59 -12.24 -10.80 17.49
CA VAL A 59 -11.53 -11.78 18.30
C VAL A 59 -11.18 -12.96 17.42
N THR A 60 -9.91 -13.40 17.46
CA THR A 60 -9.43 -14.57 16.73
C THR A 60 -10.07 -15.86 17.25
N ALA A 61 -9.95 -16.95 16.50
CA ALA A 61 -10.27 -18.27 17.03
C ALA A 61 -9.44 -18.56 18.30
N SER A 62 -10.02 -19.36 19.20
CA SER A 62 -9.33 -19.83 20.40
C SER A 62 -8.36 -20.97 20.06
N ASP A 63 -7.29 -21.08 20.86
CA ASP A 63 -6.35 -22.20 20.83
C ASP A 63 -6.05 -22.69 22.24
N GLN A 64 -5.11 -23.66 22.37
CA GLN A 64 -4.76 -24.21 23.68
C GLN A 64 -4.12 -23.17 24.63
N GLN A 65 -3.43 -22.17 24.08
CA GLN A 65 -2.78 -21.11 24.82
C GLN A 65 -3.74 -19.95 25.14
N ASN A 66 -4.65 -19.65 24.20
CA ASN A 66 -5.61 -18.53 24.28
C ASN A 66 -7.04 -19.04 24.15
N LYS A 67 -7.57 -19.61 25.25
CA LYS A 67 -8.91 -20.27 25.29
C LYS A 67 -10.09 -19.35 24.91
N ARG A 68 -9.89 -18.02 24.97
CA ARG A 68 -10.92 -17.02 24.62
C ARG A 68 -10.63 -16.32 23.28
N GLY A 69 -9.56 -16.76 22.58
CA GLY A 69 -9.02 -16.01 21.45
C GLY A 69 -8.33 -14.71 21.88
N VAL A 70 -7.78 -13.99 20.92
CA VAL A 70 -7.06 -12.74 21.12
C VAL A 70 -7.76 -11.63 20.36
N THR A 71 -7.97 -10.47 21.01
CA THR A 71 -8.54 -9.31 20.32
C THR A 71 -7.54 -8.79 19.29
N ILE A 72 -8.02 -8.55 18.07
CA ILE A 72 -7.25 -7.91 17.01
C ILE A 72 -7.92 -6.61 16.58
N ILE A 73 -7.11 -5.59 16.38
CA ILE A 73 -7.52 -4.30 15.81
C ILE A 73 -6.87 -4.16 14.45
N ILE A 74 -7.69 -3.86 13.43
CA ILE A 74 -7.28 -3.75 12.05
C ILE A 74 -7.88 -2.50 11.45
N GLN A 75 -7.08 -1.73 10.70
CA GLN A 75 -7.60 -0.59 9.93
C GLN A 75 -7.13 -0.72 8.49
N PRO A 76 -7.89 -1.43 7.64
CA PRO A 76 -7.55 -1.63 6.25
C PRO A 76 -7.91 -0.42 5.39
N TYR A 77 -7.19 -0.24 4.28
CA TYR A 77 -7.56 0.64 3.19
C TYR A 77 -7.10 0.07 1.85
N PHE A 78 -7.76 0.50 0.78
CA PHE A 78 -7.50 0.03 -0.58
C PHE A 78 -7.05 1.18 -1.46
N ALA A 79 -6.13 0.92 -2.39
CA ALA A 79 -5.84 1.85 -3.46
C ALA A 79 -6.81 1.62 -4.63
N TYR A 80 -7.35 2.69 -5.20
CA TYR A 80 -8.17 2.66 -6.39
C TYR A 80 -7.86 3.87 -7.28
N THR A 81 -8.19 3.79 -8.56
CA THR A 81 -7.97 4.89 -9.51
C THR A 81 -8.85 6.09 -9.13
N ALA A 82 -8.26 7.27 -8.92
CA ALA A 82 -8.95 8.43 -8.36
C ALA A 82 -10.16 8.90 -9.18
N GLU A 83 -10.16 8.68 -10.49
CA GLU A 83 -11.23 9.07 -11.43
C GLU A 83 -12.31 8.01 -11.56
N ASP A 84 -12.14 6.81 -10.97
CA ASP A 84 -13.11 5.71 -11.04
C ASP A 84 -14.19 5.90 -9.97
N THR A 85 -15.12 6.81 -10.24
CA THR A 85 -16.23 7.13 -9.33
C THR A 85 -17.21 5.97 -9.20
N GLU A 86 -17.44 5.21 -10.27
CA GLU A 86 -18.37 4.06 -10.26
C GLU A 86 -17.83 2.96 -9.34
N PHE A 87 -16.56 2.66 -9.42
CA PHE A 87 -15.91 1.70 -8.51
C PHE A 87 -15.89 2.17 -7.07
N TYR A 88 -15.66 3.48 -6.84
CA TYR A 88 -15.79 4.05 -5.50
C TYR A 88 -17.20 3.90 -4.92
N GLU A 89 -18.23 4.09 -5.73
CA GLU A 89 -19.62 3.88 -5.32
C GLU A 89 -19.91 2.41 -5.03
N GLU A 90 -19.39 1.49 -5.86
CA GLU A 90 -19.47 0.06 -5.58
C GLU A 90 -18.83 -0.30 -4.24
N LEU A 91 -17.59 0.15 -3.99
CA LEU A 91 -16.91 -0.05 -2.71
C LEU A 91 -17.71 0.51 -1.54
N SER A 92 -18.36 1.67 -1.72
CA SER A 92 -19.18 2.29 -0.68
C SER A 92 -20.44 1.51 -0.39
N ARG A 93 -21.10 0.98 -1.41
CA ARG A 93 -22.31 0.13 -1.29
C ARG A 93 -21.96 -1.22 -0.66
N LYS A 94 -20.84 -1.81 -1.05
CA LYS A 94 -20.33 -3.11 -0.57
C LYS A 94 -19.57 -3.03 0.76
N ASN A 95 -19.42 -1.83 1.32
CA ASN A 95 -18.66 -1.61 2.55
C ASN A 95 -19.08 -2.54 3.71
N PRO A 96 -20.38 -2.75 4.02
CA PRO A 96 -20.76 -3.68 5.08
C PRO A 96 -20.36 -5.12 4.82
N GLU A 97 -20.48 -5.59 3.58
CA GLU A 97 -20.07 -6.94 3.17
C GLU A 97 -18.56 -7.11 3.29
N ILE A 98 -17.79 -6.14 2.81
CA ILE A 98 -16.32 -6.14 2.91
C ILE A 98 -15.87 -6.18 4.37
N LYS A 99 -16.50 -5.40 5.25
CA LYS A 99 -16.22 -5.45 6.70
C LYS A 99 -16.47 -6.84 7.28
N ASN A 100 -17.56 -7.46 6.93
CA ASN A 100 -17.90 -8.80 7.42
C ASN A 100 -16.89 -9.84 6.93
N ILE A 101 -16.49 -9.80 5.65
CA ILE A 101 -15.46 -10.68 5.10
C ILE A 101 -14.15 -10.56 5.91
N ILE A 102 -13.71 -9.33 6.19
CA ILE A 102 -12.48 -9.10 6.95
C ILE A 102 -12.64 -9.63 8.39
N ILE A 103 -13.74 -9.31 9.06
CA ILE A 103 -14.00 -9.76 10.44
C ILE A 103 -14.04 -11.29 10.52
N ASP A 104 -14.78 -11.93 9.61
CA ASP A 104 -14.95 -13.38 9.61
C ASP A 104 -13.67 -14.12 9.24
N TYR A 105 -12.84 -13.53 8.35
CA TYR A 105 -11.51 -14.04 8.07
C TYR A 105 -10.67 -14.15 9.35
N PHE A 106 -10.58 -13.07 10.13
CA PHE A 106 -9.78 -13.08 11.36
C PHE A 106 -10.39 -13.93 12.49
N LYS A 107 -11.70 -14.14 12.50
CA LYS A 107 -12.36 -15.07 13.43
C LYS A 107 -12.07 -16.54 13.13
N ALA A 108 -11.79 -16.86 11.86
CA ALA A 108 -11.57 -18.24 11.42
C ALA A 108 -10.20 -18.80 11.83
N TYR A 109 -9.23 -17.94 12.14
CA TYR A 109 -7.86 -18.34 12.47
C TYR A 109 -7.48 -18.00 13.90
N THR A 110 -6.61 -18.82 14.52
CA THR A 110 -5.98 -18.48 15.79
C THR A 110 -4.87 -17.43 15.59
N LYS A 111 -4.48 -16.73 16.66
CA LYS A 111 -3.35 -15.80 16.63
C LYS A 111 -2.09 -16.44 16.04
N ASN A 112 -1.77 -17.66 16.50
CA ASN A 112 -0.56 -18.37 16.08
C ASN A 112 -0.60 -18.73 14.58
N GLN A 113 -1.77 -19.13 14.05
CA GLN A 113 -1.95 -19.36 12.62
C GLN A 113 -1.75 -18.07 11.81
N LEU A 114 -2.34 -16.95 12.22
CA LEU A 114 -2.17 -15.65 11.55
C LEU A 114 -0.72 -15.19 11.52
N ILE A 115 0.01 -15.36 12.64
CA ILE A 115 1.44 -15.04 12.70
C ILE A 115 2.25 -15.93 11.76
N SER A 116 1.95 -17.24 11.73
CA SER A 116 2.64 -18.20 10.84
C SER A 116 2.38 -17.94 9.36
N MET A 117 1.17 -17.54 8.99
CA MET A 117 0.79 -17.20 7.61
C MET A 117 1.53 -15.95 7.12
N GLY A 118 1.75 -14.98 8.00
CA GLY A 118 2.38 -13.71 7.69
C GLY A 118 1.45 -12.74 6.94
N GLU A 119 1.82 -11.47 6.97
CA GLU A 119 0.98 -10.38 6.45
C GLU A 119 0.68 -10.51 4.95
N ILE A 120 1.65 -10.98 4.15
CA ILE A 120 1.48 -11.11 2.69
C ILE A 120 0.39 -12.13 2.35
N THR A 121 0.39 -13.29 3.00
CA THR A 121 -0.63 -14.33 2.79
C THR A 121 -2.00 -13.82 3.20
N ILE A 122 -2.10 -13.19 4.38
CA ILE A 122 -3.35 -12.59 4.88
C ILE A 122 -3.92 -11.57 3.88
N LYS A 123 -3.07 -10.70 3.33
CA LYS A 123 -3.48 -9.72 2.33
C LYS A 123 -4.00 -10.36 1.05
N ASN A 124 -3.30 -11.36 0.55
CA ASN A 124 -3.69 -12.06 -0.68
C ASN A 124 -5.03 -12.80 -0.51
N ASP A 125 -5.22 -13.50 0.59
CA ASP A 125 -6.47 -14.20 0.90
C ASP A 125 -7.65 -13.23 1.02
N LEU A 126 -7.44 -12.10 1.72
CA LEU A 126 -8.46 -11.06 1.85
C LEU A 126 -8.77 -10.41 0.49
N LEU A 127 -7.75 -10.11 -0.33
CA LEU A 127 -7.94 -9.59 -1.69
C LEU A 127 -8.79 -10.51 -2.53
N GLN A 128 -8.49 -11.82 -2.53
CA GLN A 128 -9.26 -12.79 -3.28
C GLN A 128 -10.73 -12.76 -2.83
N LYS A 129 -11.00 -12.91 -1.54
CA LYS A 129 -12.36 -12.96 -0.98
C LYS A 129 -13.17 -11.68 -1.25
N ILE A 130 -12.54 -10.51 -1.11
CA ILE A 130 -13.19 -9.23 -1.36
C ILE A 130 -13.46 -9.05 -2.85
N ASN A 131 -12.48 -9.38 -3.71
CA ASN A 131 -12.60 -9.24 -5.16
C ASN A 131 -13.65 -10.18 -5.77
N GLU A 132 -13.98 -11.30 -5.13
CA GLU A 132 -15.10 -12.16 -5.51
C GLU A 132 -16.45 -11.45 -5.39
N GLN A 133 -16.56 -10.45 -4.53
CA GLN A 133 -17.78 -9.66 -4.33
C GLN A 133 -17.88 -8.42 -5.25
N LEU A 134 -16.79 -8.01 -5.88
CA LEU A 134 -16.73 -6.82 -6.71
C LEU A 134 -16.96 -7.15 -8.18
N VAL A 135 -17.79 -6.34 -8.84
CA VAL A 135 -18.24 -6.54 -10.23
C VAL A 135 -17.56 -5.59 -11.21
N LEU A 136 -17.50 -4.29 -10.87
CA LEU A 136 -17.04 -3.25 -11.80
C LEU A 136 -15.52 -3.28 -12.00
N ASN A 137 -14.76 -3.42 -10.91
CA ASN A 137 -13.32 -3.45 -10.95
C ASN A 137 -12.77 -4.32 -9.80
N LYS A 138 -11.44 -4.47 -9.72
CA LYS A 138 -10.76 -5.28 -8.70
C LYS A 138 -9.78 -4.43 -7.92
N ILE A 139 -9.75 -4.64 -6.58
CA ILE A 139 -8.73 -4.08 -5.70
C ILE A 139 -7.41 -4.78 -6.00
N GLN A 140 -6.35 -4.02 -6.23
CA GLN A 140 -5.01 -4.55 -6.50
C GLN A 140 -4.24 -4.85 -5.22
N ASN A 141 -4.41 -3.99 -4.20
CA ASN A 141 -3.66 -4.10 -2.95
C ASN A 141 -4.51 -3.71 -1.74
N ILE A 142 -4.31 -4.44 -0.64
CA ILE A 142 -4.78 -4.08 0.70
C ILE A 142 -3.60 -3.57 1.52
N TYR A 143 -3.83 -2.49 2.23
CA TYR A 143 -2.89 -1.92 3.19
C TYR A 143 -3.53 -1.87 4.56
N PHE A 144 -2.72 -2.04 5.62
CA PHE A 144 -3.16 -1.87 6.99
C PHE A 144 -2.45 -0.64 7.59
N SER A 145 -3.22 0.37 7.98
CA SER A 145 -2.70 1.49 8.77
C SER A 145 -2.58 1.13 10.25
N GLU A 146 -3.30 0.11 10.69
CA GLU A 146 -3.20 -0.49 12.02
C GLU A 146 -3.45 -1.99 11.91
N PHE A 147 -2.59 -2.78 12.56
CA PHE A 147 -2.70 -4.22 12.67
C PHE A 147 -2.05 -4.65 14.01
N THR A 148 -2.88 -4.84 15.04
CA THR A 148 -2.39 -5.03 16.41
C THR A 148 -3.18 -6.11 17.14
N TYR A 149 -2.48 -6.98 17.86
CA TYR A 149 -3.06 -7.93 18.78
C TYR A 149 -3.06 -7.32 20.20
N LEU A 150 -4.20 -7.36 20.87
CA LEU A 150 -4.35 -6.95 22.28
C LEU A 150 -4.44 -8.22 23.13
N GLU A 151 -3.46 -8.40 23.99
CA GLU A 151 -3.39 -9.46 25.00
C GLU A 151 -3.99 -9.01 26.30
#